data_ad1f1c5188e9d713032fc493e4779cc0
#
_entry.id   ad1f1c5188e9d713032fc493e4779cc0
#
_cell.length_a   1.000
_cell.length_b   1.000
_cell.length_c   1.000
_cell.angle_alpha   90.00
_cell.angle_beta   90.00
_cell.angle_gamma   90.00
#
_symmetry.space_group_name_H-M   'P 1'
#
loop_
_entity.id
_entity.type
_entity.pdbx_description
1 polymer ?
#
loop_
_entity_poly.entity_id
_entity_poly.type
_entity_poly.pdbx_seq_one_letter_code
_entity_poly.pdbx_strand_id
1 'polypeptide(L)'
;MIAVAAAPGDRPLMREAIGEVFRTTRHHRSERISDVARRANVSPQYLSEVERGVKDPSSEIVESISTALDLPVSDVLRQAPRRIDTHQVSNFLPVAA
;
A
#
# COMPACT_ATOMS: atom_id res chain seq x y z
N MET A 1 24.85 -4.14 -8.76
CA MET A 1 24.39 -4.30 -8.40
C MET A 1 23.80 -4.41 -7.33
N ILE A 2 23.78 -4.25 -7.19
CA ILE A 2 23.26 -3.89 -6.26
C ILE A 2 22.01 -4.36 -5.78
N ALA A 3 21.11 -4.45 -6.60
CA ALA A 3 19.87 -5.04 -6.32
C ALA A 3 20.03 -6.38 -5.72
N VAL A 4 21.15 -6.88 -5.88
CA VAL A 4 21.46 -8.14 -5.34
C VAL A 4 21.31 -8.17 -3.87
N ALA A 5 21.52 -7.03 -3.25
CA ALA A 5 21.47 -6.98 -1.82
C ALA A 5 20.11 -7.33 -1.27
N ALA A 6 19.06 -7.13 -2.06
CA ALA A 6 17.73 -7.39 -1.56
C ALA A 6 17.18 -8.66 -2.18
N ALA A 7 17.06 -9.70 -1.39
CA ALA A 7 16.42 -10.91 -1.85
C ALA A 7 14.95 -10.60 -2.14
N PRO A 8 14.34 -11.31 -3.09
CA PRO A 8 12.95 -11.05 -3.42
C PRO A 8 12.02 -11.08 -2.20
N GLY A 9 12.30 -11.93 -1.24
CA GLY A 9 11.46 -12.03 -0.06
C GLY A 9 11.67 -10.93 0.94
N ASP A 10 12.72 -10.12 0.77
CA ASP A 10 13.05 -9.08 1.74
C ASP A 10 12.41 -7.75 1.42
N ARG A 11 11.83 -7.59 0.24
CA ARG A 11 11.21 -6.35 -0.18
C ARG A 11 9.70 -6.48 -0.19
N PRO A 12 9.01 -5.44 0.22
CA PRO A 12 7.55 -5.47 0.10
C PRO A 12 7.14 -5.55 -1.35
N LEU A 13 6.07 -6.29 -1.60
CA LEU A 13 5.47 -6.30 -2.92
C LEU A 13 4.65 -5.02 -3.09
N MET A 14 4.42 -4.65 -4.34
CA MET A 14 3.65 -3.44 -4.60
C MET A 14 2.26 -3.52 -3.97
N ARG A 15 1.60 -4.68 -4.02
CA ARG A 15 0.29 -4.80 -3.41
C ARG A 15 0.35 -4.63 -1.90
N GLU A 16 1.46 -5.03 -1.28
CA GLU A 16 1.65 -4.84 0.15
C GLU A 16 1.82 -3.37 0.48
N ALA A 17 2.60 -2.66 -0.35
CA ALA A 17 2.82 -1.25 -0.14
C ALA A 17 1.53 -0.46 -0.34
N ILE A 18 0.76 -0.78 -1.35
CA ILE A 18 -0.52 -0.14 -1.60
C ILE A 18 -1.47 -0.38 -0.43
N GLY A 19 -1.53 -1.63 0.03
CA GLY A 19 -2.38 -1.97 1.15
C GLY A 19 -2.02 -1.19 2.41
N GLU A 20 -0.74 -1.00 2.63
CA GLU A 20 -0.28 -0.24 3.79
C GLU A 20 -0.67 1.24 3.68
N VAL A 21 -0.59 1.81 2.48
CA VAL A 21 -1.04 3.19 2.28
C VAL A 21 -2.52 3.31 2.67
N PHE A 22 -3.35 2.39 2.20
CA PHE A 22 -4.78 2.42 2.52
C PHE A 22 -5.02 2.25 4.01
N ARG A 23 -4.35 1.29 4.63
CA ARG A 23 -4.52 1.03 6.04
C ARG A 23 -4.11 2.24 6.89
N THR A 24 -2.97 2.81 6.58
CA THR A 24 -2.45 3.96 7.32
C THR A 24 -3.40 5.15 7.17
N THR A 25 -3.88 5.40 5.96
CA THR A 25 -4.80 6.50 5.72
C THR A 25 -6.10 6.28 6.48
N ARG A 26 -6.63 5.05 6.44
CA ARG A 26 -7.87 4.75 7.15
C ARG A 26 -7.71 4.96 8.65
N HIS A 27 -6.59 4.53 9.21
CA HIS A 27 -6.33 4.70 10.63
C HIS A 27 -6.20 6.18 10.99
N HIS A 28 -5.53 6.96 10.17
CA HIS A 28 -5.41 8.39 10.40
C HIS A 28 -6.76 9.07 10.40
N ARG A 29 -7.70 8.55 9.63
CA ARG A 29 -9.03 9.10 9.57
C ARG A 29 -9.94 8.52 10.63
N SER A 30 -9.43 7.60 11.44
CA SER A 30 -10.21 6.93 12.49
C SER A 30 -11.47 6.29 11.94
N GLU A 31 -11.36 5.70 10.75
CA GLU A 31 -12.51 5.10 10.09
C GLU A 31 -12.47 3.59 10.20
N ARG A 32 -13.64 2.99 10.27
CA ARG A 32 -13.77 1.54 10.31
C ARG A 32 -13.64 0.98 8.92
N ILE A 33 -13.15 -0.26 8.87
CA ILE A 33 -13.02 -0.94 7.59
C ILE A 33 -14.38 -1.08 6.90
N SER A 34 -15.44 -1.33 7.69
CA SER A 34 -16.77 -1.50 7.11
C SER A 34 -17.29 -0.22 6.45
N ASP A 35 -16.99 0.93 7.02
CA ASP A 35 -17.43 2.20 6.46
C ASP A 35 -16.71 2.51 5.15
N VAL A 36 -15.42 2.30 5.13
CA VAL A 36 -14.64 2.55 3.91
C VAL A 36 -15.04 1.55 2.83
N ALA A 37 -15.20 0.28 3.21
CA ALA A 37 -15.59 -0.75 2.25
C ALA A 37 -16.92 -0.43 1.60
N ARG A 38 -17.88 0.05 2.41
CA ARG A 38 -19.19 0.40 1.88
C ARG A 38 -19.07 1.54 0.86
N ARG A 39 -18.30 2.58 1.18
CA ARG A 39 -18.12 3.69 0.26
C ARG A 39 -17.38 3.27 -1.01
N ALA A 40 -16.47 2.32 -0.89
CA ALA A 40 -15.72 1.83 -2.04
C ALA A 40 -16.47 0.74 -2.80
N ASN A 41 -17.62 0.33 -2.29
CA ASN A 41 -18.45 -0.71 -2.91
C ASN A 41 -17.72 -2.04 -3.01
N VAL A 42 -17.02 -2.40 -1.96
CA VAL A 42 -16.36 -3.70 -1.84
C VAL A 42 -16.75 -4.30 -0.49
N SER A 43 -16.50 -5.60 -0.31
CA SER A 43 -16.78 -6.22 0.97
C SER A 43 -15.73 -5.82 1.99
N PRO A 44 -16.10 -5.77 3.27
CA PRO A 44 -15.10 -5.52 4.31
C PRO A 44 -13.98 -6.54 4.31
N GLN A 45 -14.31 -7.79 4.05
CA GLN A 45 -13.29 -8.83 4.01
C GLN A 45 -12.30 -8.58 2.88
N TYR A 46 -12.82 -8.19 1.70
CA TYR A 46 -11.96 -7.91 0.57
C TYR A 46 -11.03 -6.74 0.87
N LEU A 47 -11.58 -5.66 1.45
CA LEU A 47 -10.76 -4.51 1.81
C LEU A 47 -9.69 -4.90 2.82
N SER A 48 -10.05 -5.73 3.79
CA SER A 48 -9.09 -6.22 4.76
C SER A 48 -7.95 -6.97 4.07
N GLU A 49 -8.28 -7.79 3.09
CA GLU A 49 -7.27 -8.55 2.35
C GLU A 49 -6.38 -7.64 1.52
N VAL A 50 -6.95 -6.59 0.94
CA VAL A 50 -6.17 -5.62 0.20
C VAL A 50 -5.20 -4.90 1.14
N GLU A 51 -5.69 -4.51 2.32
CA GLU A 51 -4.84 -3.81 3.28
C GLU A 51 -3.69 -4.68 3.76
N ARG A 52 -3.90 -5.98 3.84
CA ARG A 52 -2.85 -6.90 4.28
C ARG A 52 -1.93 -7.33 3.14
N GLY A 53 -2.21 -6.86 1.92
CA GLY A 53 -1.38 -7.21 0.78
C GLY A 53 -1.61 -8.62 0.27
N VAL A 54 -2.70 -9.25 0.68
CA VAL A 54 -3.03 -10.61 0.25
C VAL A 54 -3.68 -10.60 -1.13
N LYS A 55 -4.38 -9.52 -1.45
CA LYS A 55 -5.03 -9.38 -2.75
C LYS A 55 -4.36 -8.26 -3.53
N ASP A 56 -4.30 -8.45 -4.84
CA ASP A 56 -3.72 -7.47 -5.76
C ASP A 56 -4.88 -6.72 -6.41
N PRO A 57 -5.22 -5.53 -5.93
CA PRO A 57 -6.39 -4.84 -6.45
C PRO A 57 -6.14 -4.32 -7.86
N SER A 58 -7.19 -4.35 -8.68
CA SER A 58 -7.12 -3.75 -10.00
C SER A 58 -7.03 -2.23 -9.87
N SER A 59 -6.66 -1.57 -10.97
CA SER A 59 -6.60 -0.11 -10.97
C SER A 59 -7.93 0.51 -10.55
N GLU A 60 -9.03 -0.07 -11.02
CA GLU A 60 -10.35 0.44 -10.69
C GLU A 60 -10.65 0.32 -9.21
N ILE A 61 -10.24 -0.77 -8.61
CA ILE A 61 -10.44 -0.97 -7.18
C ILE A 61 -9.56 -0.01 -6.39
N VAL A 62 -8.33 0.20 -6.84
CA VAL A 62 -7.45 1.17 -6.20
C VAL A 62 -8.11 2.55 -6.21
N GLU A 63 -8.68 2.94 -7.35
CA GLU A 63 -9.36 4.23 -7.46
C GLU A 63 -10.57 4.30 -6.54
N SER A 64 -11.34 3.24 -6.46
CA SER A 64 -12.52 3.21 -5.61
C SER A 64 -12.17 3.37 -4.14
N ILE A 65 -11.16 2.64 -3.69
CA ILE A 65 -10.74 2.71 -2.29
C ILE A 65 -10.14 4.09 -2.01
N SER A 66 -9.32 4.60 -2.93
CA SER A 66 -8.72 5.92 -2.78
C SER A 66 -9.79 7.00 -2.63
N THR A 67 -10.80 6.96 -3.49
CA THR A 67 -11.89 7.90 -3.42
C THR A 67 -12.64 7.78 -2.10
N ALA A 68 -12.87 6.55 -1.65
CA ALA A 68 -13.57 6.31 -0.39
C ALA A 68 -12.79 6.87 0.80
N LEU A 69 -11.47 6.92 0.69
CA LEU A 69 -10.60 7.45 1.73
C LEU A 69 -10.26 8.92 1.53
N ASP A 70 -10.85 9.53 0.51
CA ASP A 70 -10.55 10.92 0.19
C ASP A 70 -9.06 11.12 -0.07
N LEU A 71 -8.46 10.12 -0.68
CA LEU A 71 -7.02 10.08 -0.94
C LEU A 71 -6.81 10.09 -2.45
N PRO A 72 -6.18 11.13 -3.01
CA PRO A 72 -5.94 11.15 -4.44
C PRO A 72 -5.10 9.95 -4.87
N VAL A 73 -5.43 9.39 -6.03
CA VAL A 73 -4.67 8.25 -6.55
C VAL A 73 -3.20 8.62 -6.71
N SER A 74 -2.92 9.87 -7.09
CA SER A 74 -1.53 10.32 -7.21
C SER A 74 -0.77 10.17 -5.91
N ASP A 75 -1.44 10.34 -4.77
CA ASP A 75 -0.79 10.14 -3.47
C ASP A 75 -0.47 8.68 -3.24
N VAL A 76 -1.37 7.78 -3.66
CA VAL A 76 -1.10 6.35 -3.56
C VAL A 76 0.12 6.00 -4.40
N LEU A 77 0.16 6.52 -5.64
CA LEU A 77 1.25 6.24 -6.55
C LEU A 77 2.57 6.82 -6.07
N ARG A 78 2.51 7.88 -5.28
CA ARG A 78 3.70 8.49 -4.73
C ARG A 78 4.17 7.79 -3.46
N GLN A 79 3.23 7.39 -2.61
CA GLN A 79 3.56 6.82 -1.31
C GLN A 79 3.94 5.35 -1.37
N ALA A 80 3.27 4.57 -2.21
CA ALA A 80 3.54 3.14 -2.26
C ALA A 80 4.98 2.84 -2.72
N PRO A 81 5.47 3.46 -3.79
CA PRO A 81 6.86 3.23 -4.18
C PRO A 81 7.85 3.62 -3.10
N ARG A 82 7.55 4.66 -2.34
CA ARG A 82 8.46 5.08 -1.27
C ARG A 82 8.63 4.03 -0.21
N ARG A 83 7.59 3.29 0.11
CA ARG A 83 7.70 2.22 1.09
C ARG A 83 8.64 1.13 0.62
N ILE A 84 8.58 0.81 -0.67
CA ILE A 84 9.48 -0.17 -1.26
C ILE A 84 10.89 0.37 -1.32
N ASP A 85 11.02 1.62 -1.77
CA ASP A 85 12.33 2.26 -1.92
C ASP A 85 13.01 2.45 -0.57
N THR A 86 12.25 2.82 0.46
CA THR A 86 12.82 2.99 1.78
C THR A 86 13.38 1.70 2.31
N HIS A 87 12.67 0.61 2.12
CA HIS A 87 13.16 -0.69 2.51
C HIS A 87 14.45 -1.03 1.78
N GLN A 88 14.48 -0.76 0.48
CA GLN A 88 15.63 -1.01 -0.35
C GLN A 88 16.81 -0.14 0.06
N VAL A 89 16.54 1.13 0.33
CA VAL A 89 17.56 2.07 0.76
C VAL A 89 18.18 1.63 2.09
N SER A 90 17.37 1.12 2.98
CA SER A 90 17.88 0.60 4.25
C SER A 90 18.92 -0.47 4.02
N ASN A 91 18.69 -1.31 3.03
CA ASN A 91 19.62 -2.37 2.71
C ASN A 91 20.92 -1.84 2.11
N PHE A 92 20.86 -0.69 1.46
CA PHE A 92 21.99 -0.12 0.77
C PHE A 92 22.70 0.98 1.55
N LEU A 93 22.16 1.39 2.65
CA LEU A 93 22.70 2.52 3.38
C LEU A 93 24.17 2.40 3.69
N PRO A 94 24.63 1.26 4.14
CA PRO A 94 26.05 1.15 4.44
C PRO A 94 26.93 1.42 3.22
N VAL A 95 26.40 1.15 2.06
CA VAL A 95 27.15 1.37 0.84
C VAL A 95 27.15 2.84 0.48
N ALA A 96 26.03 3.49 0.71
CA ALA A 96 25.89 4.88 0.36
C ALA A 96 26.73 5.78 1.25
N ALA A 97 26.96 5.33 2.44
CA ALA A 97 27.79 6.09 3.33
C ALA A 97 29.23 6.02 2.89
#